data_13eb7c11d505ba95ca50394238818fcd
#
_entry.id   13eb7c11d505ba95ca50394238818fcd
#
_cell.length_a   1.000
_cell.length_b   1.000
_cell.length_c   1.000
_cell.angle_alpha   90.00
_cell.angle_beta   90.00
_cell.angle_gamma   90.00
#
_symmetry.space_group_name_H-M   'P 1'
#
loop_
_entity.id
_entity.type
_entity.pdbx_description
1 polymer ?
#
loop_
_entity_poly.entity_id
_entity_poly.type
_entity_poly.pdbx_seq_one_letter_code
_entity_poly.pdbx_strand_id
1 'polypeptide(L)'
;KGVSCLKKLILVTSPPACGKTFISRQLAGALKHVVYLDKDTLIPLSKQIFAVAHQPYDRSSIFFEKYIRDLEYQVILDLAMEALLYDDIVLINAPFTQEIRDDAYIAALRKELAKKEAELVVIWVDTDPEVCHQRMIDRASDRDIWKLNHWDEYILGVNFEPPVNLRLEGQPDSLLIFHNSSDEEFAASMKEIVTQLEATVKKGLRPNTPIRL
;
A
#
# COMPACT_ATOMS: atom_id res chain seq x y z
N LYS A 1 29.38 -0.94 -17.20
CA LYS A 1 28.65 -0.80 -15.93
C LYS A 1 27.21 -1.11 -16.27
N GLY A 2 26.71 -2.32 -15.91
CA GLY A 2 25.32 -2.71 -16.15
C GLY A 2 24.42 -1.81 -15.29
N VAL A 3 23.33 -1.32 -15.89
CA VAL A 3 22.27 -0.64 -15.16
C VAL A 3 21.65 -1.71 -14.26
N SER A 4 21.87 -1.62 -12.94
CA SER A 4 21.23 -2.48 -11.96
C SER A 4 19.73 -2.16 -12.00
N CYS A 5 18.90 -3.17 -12.24
CA CYS A 5 17.47 -3.06 -12.00
C CYS A 5 17.28 -2.98 -10.49
N LEU A 6 16.82 -1.85 -10.00
CA LEU A 6 16.46 -1.74 -8.60
C LEU A 6 15.12 -2.45 -8.39
N LYS A 7 15.10 -3.33 -7.40
CA LYS A 7 13.85 -3.96 -6.95
C LYS A 7 12.91 -2.90 -6.38
N LYS A 8 11.63 -3.20 -6.30
CA LYS A 8 10.63 -2.23 -5.83
C LYS A 8 9.78 -2.81 -4.71
N LEU A 9 9.73 -2.08 -3.61
CA LEU A 9 8.64 -2.20 -2.65
C LEU A 9 7.58 -1.16 -2.99
N ILE A 10 6.40 -1.61 -3.37
CA ILE A 10 5.28 -0.75 -3.72
C ILE A 10 4.28 -0.76 -2.56
N LEU A 11 4.01 0.41 -1.98
CA LEU A 11 2.93 0.59 -1.01
C LEU A 11 1.73 1.23 -1.71
N VAL A 12 0.62 0.50 -1.82
CA VAL A 12 -0.64 1.09 -2.29
C VAL A 12 -1.42 1.54 -1.08
N THR A 13 -1.65 2.83 -0.99
CA THR A 13 -2.25 3.49 0.18
C THR A 13 -3.32 4.49 -0.21
N SER A 14 -4.24 4.75 0.68
CA SER A 14 -5.33 5.72 0.50
C SER A 14 -6.11 5.93 1.78
N PRO A 15 -6.93 6.98 1.85
CA PRO A 15 -8.06 7.05 2.77
C PRO A 15 -9.03 5.87 2.57
N PRO A 16 -9.95 5.62 3.53
CA PRO A 16 -10.98 4.60 3.39
C PRO A 16 -11.88 4.81 2.18
N ALA A 17 -12.33 3.70 1.58
CA ALA A 17 -13.25 3.64 0.43
C ALA A 17 -12.75 4.19 -0.91
N CYS A 18 -11.50 4.64 -1.02
CA CYS A 18 -10.90 5.06 -2.30
C CYS A 18 -10.66 3.90 -3.30
N GLY A 19 -10.97 2.65 -2.96
CA GLY A 19 -10.81 1.51 -3.86
C GLY A 19 -9.45 0.82 -3.82
N LYS A 20 -8.62 1.14 -2.83
CA LYS A 20 -7.24 0.64 -2.66
C LYS A 20 -7.08 -0.87 -2.93
N THR A 21 -7.89 -1.72 -2.31
CA THR A 21 -7.78 -3.18 -2.45
C THR A 21 -8.07 -3.66 -3.87
N PHE A 22 -9.06 -3.07 -4.54
CA PHE A 22 -9.39 -3.38 -5.93
C PHE A 22 -8.22 -2.99 -6.84
N ILE A 23 -7.72 -1.77 -6.72
CA ILE A 23 -6.60 -1.25 -7.50
C ILE A 23 -5.33 -2.09 -7.27
N SER A 24 -5.00 -2.41 -6.02
CA SER A 24 -3.84 -3.24 -5.70
C SER A 24 -3.87 -4.60 -6.39
N ARG A 25 -5.04 -5.25 -6.44
CA ARG A 25 -5.22 -6.53 -7.12
C ARG A 25 -5.14 -6.39 -8.64
N GLN A 26 -5.68 -5.32 -9.22
CA GLN A 26 -5.58 -5.05 -10.65
C GLN A 26 -4.12 -4.78 -11.06
N LEU A 27 -3.39 -3.97 -10.29
CA LEU A 27 -1.96 -3.72 -10.51
C LEU A 27 -1.15 -5.02 -10.40
N ALA A 28 -1.38 -5.82 -9.36
CA ALA A 28 -0.68 -7.10 -9.18
C ALA A 28 -0.97 -8.08 -10.33
N GLY A 29 -2.19 -8.08 -10.88
CA GLY A 29 -2.55 -8.91 -12.04
C GLY A 29 -1.95 -8.41 -13.36
N ALA A 30 -1.69 -7.11 -13.49
CA ALA A 30 -1.13 -6.50 -14.69
C ALA A 30 0.41 -6.54 -14.72
N LEU A 31 1.06 -6.45 -13.57
CA LEU A 31 2.52 -6.49 -13.44
C LEU A 31 3.06 -7.91 -13.52
N LYS A 32 4.28 -8.05 -14.03
CA LYS A 32 5.01 -9.33 -14.05
C LYS A 32 5.96 -9.43 -12.86
N HIS A 33 6.19 -10.66 -12.37
CA HIS A 33 7.13 -10.93 -11.27
C HIS A 33 6.82 -10.09 -10.03
N VAL A 34 5.56 -10.11 -9.59
CA VAL A 34 5.08 -9.38 -8.43
C VAL A 34 4.60 -10.33 -7.34
N VAL A 35 5.06 -10.10 -6.11
CA VAL A 35 4.49 -10.69 -4.90
C VAL A 35 3.47 -9.72 -4.33
N TYR A 36 2.19 -10.13 -4.28
CA TYR A 36 1.11 -9.35 -3.69
C TYR A 36 0.90 -9.73 -2.23
N LEU A 37 0.95 -8.75 -1.35
CA LEU A 37 0.71 -8.91 0.08
C LEU A 37 -0.45 -8.01 0.53
N ASP A 38 -1.44 -8.60 1.19
CA ASP A 38 -2.59 -7.88 1.74
C ASP A 38 -2.54 -7.94 3.27
N LYS A 39 -2.44 -6.77 3.91
CA LYS A 39 -2.37 -6.70 5.38
C LYS A 39 -3.60 -7.31 6.05
N ASP A 40 -4.74 -7.27 5.38
CA ASP A 40 -5.99 -7.83 5.94
C ASP A 40 -5.97 -9.37 6.02
N THR A 41 -4.99 -10.05 5.40
CA THR A 41 -4.77 -11.50 5.62
C THR A 41 -4.33 -11.83 7.06
N LEU A 42 -3.87 -10.83 7.83
CA LEU A 42 -3.52 -10.98 9.24
C LEU A 42 -4.73 -10.87 10.19
N ILE A 43 -5.90 -10.44 9.70
CA ILE A 43 -7.11 -10.27 10.52
C ILE A 43 -7.48 -11.51 11.33
N PRO A 44 -7.42 -12.75 10.80
CA PRO A 44 -7.74 -13.94 11.59
C PRO A 44 -6.85 -14.10 12.82
N LEU A 45 -5.55 -13.79 12.71
CA LEU A 45 -4.61 -13.80 13.84
C LEU A 45 -4.95 -12.70 14.86
N SER A 46 -5.25 -11.51 14.38
CA SER A 46 -5.66 -10.39 15.24
C SER A 46 -6.95 -10.71 16.01
N LYS A 47 -7.95 -11.31 15.33
CA LYS A 47 -9.18 -11.79 16.00
C LYS A 47 -8.87 -12.79 17.12
N GLN A 48 -7.95 -13.71 16.89
CA GLN A 48 -7.55 -14.68 17.90
C GLN A 48 -6.86 -14.01 19.09
N ILE A 49 -6.05 -12.98 18.86
CA ILE A 49 -5.43 -12.19 19.95
C ILE A 49 -6.51 -11.53 20.82
N PHE A 50 -7.52 -10.90 20.22
CA PHE A 50 -8.66 -10.34 20.95
C PHE A 50 -9.38 -11.41 21.78
N ALA A 51 -9.64 -12.58 21.19
CA ALA A 51 -10.33 -13.67 21.86
C ALA A 51 -9.55 -14.19 23.09
N VAL A 52 -8.24 -14.43 22.94
CA VAL A 52 -7.37 -14.90 24.03
C VAL A 52 -7.23 -13.85 25.13
N ALA A 53 -7.20 -12.58 24.77
CA ALA A 53 -7.14 -11.45 25.71
C ALA A 53 -8.51 -11.13 26.36
N HIS A 54 -9.58 -11.84 26.02
CA HIS A 54 -10.95 -11.58 26.47
C HIS A 54 -11.40 -10.14 26.19
N GLN A 55 -10.98 -9.58 25.04
CA GLN A 55 -11.35 -8.24 24.58
C GLN A 55 -12.39 -8.32 23.46
N PRO A 56 -13.36 -7.40 23.40
CA PRO A 56 -14.24 -7.25 22.24
C PRO A 56 -13.43 -6.96 20.97
N TYR A 57 -13.79 -7.61 19.86
CA TYR A 57 -13.12 -7.34 18.58
C TYR A 57 -13.49 -5.96 18.06
N ASP A 58 -12.56 -5.02 18.20
CA ASP A 58 -12.67 -3.66 17.68
C ASP A 58 -11.28 -3.14 17.24
N ARG A 59 -11.12 -2.95 15.94
CA ARG A 59 -9.87 -2.44 15.35
C ARG A 59 -9.67 -0.92 15.53
N SER A 60 -10.61 -0.23 16.16
CA SER A 60 -10.50 1.18 16.57
C SER A 60 -10.19 1.32 18.06
N SER A 61 -10.09 0.22 18.79
CA SER A 61 -9.89 0.22 20.24
C SER A 61 -8.45 0.58 20.63
N ILE A 62 -8.29 1.12 21.83
CA ILE A 62 -6.97 1.34 22.45
C ILE A 62 -6.18 0.02 22.54
N PHE A 63 -6.86 -1.11 22.75
CA PHE A 63 -6.21 -2.42 22.79
C PHE A 63 -5.58 -2.76 21.44
N PHE A 64 -6.29 -2.55 20.33
CA PHE A 64 -5.76 -2.77 19.00
C PHE A 64 -4.55 -1.89 18.71
N GLU A 65 -4.67 -0.59 18.93
CA GLU A 65 -3.58 0.38 18.68
C GLU A 65 -2.33 0.02 19.49
N LYS A 66 -2.50 -0.36 20.75
CA LYS A 66 -1.36 -0.60 21.65
C LYS A 66 -0.66 -1.94 21.44
N TYR A 67 -1.40 -3.00 21.08
CA TYR A 67 -0.88 -4.36 21.12
C TYR A 67 -0.87 -5.12 19.79
N ILE A 68 -1.58 -4.63 18.77
CA ILE A 68 -1.78 -5.40 17.53
C ILE A 68 -1.36 -4.60 16.30
N ARG A 69 -1.76 -3.34 16.19
CA ARG A 69 -1.61 -2.55 14.97
C ARG A 69 -0.19 -2.56 14.42
N ASP A 70 0.77 -2.16 15.21
CA ASP A 70 2.17 -2.04 14.77
C ASP A 70 2.79 -3.39 14.42
N LEU A 71 2.37 -4.47 15.12
CA LEU A 71 2.79 -5.83 14.78
C LEU A 71 2.26 -6.29 13.43
N GLU A 72 1.00 -5.95 13.07
CA GLU A 72 0.49 -6.24 11.72
C GLU A 72 1.33 -5.57 10.63
N TYR A 73 1.72 -4.29 10.84
CA TYR A 73 2.58 -3.57 9.90
C TYR A 73 4.00 -4.15 9.85
N GLN A 74 4.56 -4.51 11.01
CA GLN A 74 5.87 -5.13 11.07
C GLN A 74 5.89 -6.47 10.31
N VAL A 75 4.93 -7.36 10.58
CA VAL A 75 4.85 -8.67 9.91
C VAL A 75 4.72 -8.53 8.40
N ILE A 76 3.87 -7.62 7.90
CA ILE A 76 3.69 -7.46 6.46
C ILE A 76 4.96 -6.89 5.80
N LEU A 77 5.70 -6.03 6.48
CA LEU A 77 6.99 -5.50 6.00
C LEU A 77 8.09 -6.56 6.05
N ASP A 78 8.15 -7.38 7.10
CA ASP A 78 9.12 -8.48 7.18
C ASP A 78 8.92 -9.48 6.05
N LEU A 79 7.66 -9.87 5.77
CA LEU A 79 7.31 -10.70 4.62
C LEU A 79 7.73 -10.04 3.29
N ALA A 80 7.51 -8.74 3.14
CA ALA A 80 7.93 -8.02 1.95
C ALA A 80 9.45 -7.99 1.78
N MET A 81 10.18 -7.75 2.87
CA MET A 81 11.64 -7.76 2.87
C MET A 81 12.22 -9.13 2.57
N GLU A 82 11.56 -10.22 2.99
CA GLU A 82 11.93 -11.57 2.61
C GLU A 82 11.62 -11.84 1.13
N ALA A 83 10.43 -11.50 0.67
CA ALA A 83 10.02 -11.69 -0.73
C ALA A 83 10.94 -10.96 -1.72
N LEU A 84 11.47 -9.78 -1.38
CA LEU A 84 12.45 -9.05 -2.18
C LEU A 84 13.78 -9.80 -2.37
N LEU A 85 14.07 -10.88 -1.62
CA LEU A 85 15.23 -11.73 -1.89
C LEU A 85 15.03 -12.57 -3.15
N TYR A 86 13.79 -12.88 -3.50
CA TYR A 86 13.40 -13.86 -4.52
C TYR A 86 12.74 -13.23 -5.74
N ASP A 87 12.08 -12.08 -5.59
CA ASP A 87 11.38 -11.39 -6.67
C ASP A 87 11.75 -9.91 -6.76
N ASP A 88 11.45 -9.29 -7.89
CA ASP A 88 11.86 -7.90 -8.19
C ASP A 88 10.82 -6.87 -7.74
N ILE A 89 9.56 -7.26 -7.62
CA ILE A 89 8.48 -6.37 -7.20
C ILE A 89 7.70 -7.00 -6.05
N VAL A 90 7.56 -6.27 -4.95
CA VAL A 90 6.63 -6.62 -3.87
C VAL A 90 5.64 -5.48 -3.71
N LEU A 91 4.35 -5.80 -3.80
CA LEU A 91 3.25 -4.84 -3.66
C LEU A 91 2.47 -5.14 -2.38
N ILE A 92 2.41 -4.16 -1.48
CA ILE A 92 1.64 -4.23 -0.24
C ILE A 92 0.36 -3.41 -0.38
N ASN A 93 -0.79 -4.04 -0.12
CA ASN A 93 -2.08 -3.42 0.10
C ASN A 93 -2.27 -3.16 1.60
N ALA A 94 -2.04 -1.92 2.05
CA ALA A 94 -2.28 -1.52 3.44
C ALA A 94 -2.50 0.00 3.54
N PRO A 95 -3.19 0.51 4.57
CA PRO A 95 -3.45 1.94 4.68
C PRO A 95 -2.19 2.79 4.80
N PHE A 96 -1.24 2.44 5.67
CA PHE A 96 0.01 3.21 5.93
C PHE A 96 -0.19 4.73 6.13
N THR A 97 -1.39 5.16 6.55
CA THR A 97 -1.77 6.58 6.57
C THR A 97 -0.98 7.44 7.55
N GLN A 98 -0.47 6.83 8.61
CA GLN A 98 0.41 7.49 9.58
C GLN A 98 1.87 7.41 9.08
N GLU A 99 2.30 6.22 8.69
CA GLU A 99 3.68 5.89 8.33
C GLU A 99 4.19 6.68 7.13
N ILE A 100 3.36 6.89 6.09
CA ILE A 100 3.75 7.66 4.90
C ILE A 100 3.92 9.16 5.17
N ARG A 101 3.46 9.65 6.31
CA ARG A 101 3.57 11.05 6.73
C ARG A 101 4.62 11.26 7.83
N ASP A 102 5.27 10.18 8.26
CA ASP A 102 6.41 10.20 9.17
C ASP A 102 7.71 10.12 8.37
N ASP A 103 8.39 11.26 8.23
CA ASP A 103 9.64 11.36 7.46
C ASP A 103 10.74 10.47 8.04
N ALA A 104 10.79 10.28 9.37
CA ALA A 104 11.78 9.42 10.02
C ALA A 104 11.52 7.95 9.70
N TYR A 105 10.25 7.52 9.72
CA TYR A 105 9.85 6.17 9.34
C TYR A 105 10.20 5.88 7.87
N ILE A 106 9.84 6.78 6.96
CA ILE A 106 10.14 6.64 5.52
C ILE A 106 11.65 6.62 5.26
N ALA A 107 12.42 7.47 5.93
CA ALA A 107 13.88 7.48 5.79
C ALA A 107 14.49 6.15 6.27
N ALA A 108 14.01 5.61 7.38
CA ALA A 108 14.45 4.31 7.89
C ALA A 108 14.09 3.17 6.93
N LEU A 109 12.86 3.15 6.40
CA LEU A 109 12.40 2.15 5.43
C LEU A 109 13.24 2.19 4.14
N ARG A 110 13.49 3.38 3.59
CA ARG A 110 14.35 3.56 2.40
C ARG A 110 15.78 3.07 2.66
N LYS A 111 16.32 3.31 3.84
CA LYS A 111 17.65 2.83 4.22
C LYS A 111 17.73 1.29 4.27
N GLU A 112 16.70 0.63 4.79
CA GLU A 112 16.64 -0.85 4.81
C GLU A 112 16.48 -1.42 3.39
N LEU A 113 15.65 -0.78 2.55
CA LEU A 113 15.48 -1.17 1.15
C LEU A 113 16.77 -1.02 0.34
N ALA A 114 17.52 0.05 0.56
CA ALA A 114 18.82 0.28 -0.12
C ALA A 114 19.82 -0.86 0.13
N LYS A 115 19.81 -1.48 1.32
CA LYS A 115 20.65 -2.67 1.63
C LYS A 115 20.28 -3.88 0.76
N LYS A 116 19.09 -3.90 0.19
CA LYS A 116 18.55 -4.97 -0.67
C LYS A 116 18.53 -4.58 -2.15
N GLU A 117 19.19 -3.47 -2.50
CA GLU A 117 19.13 -2.89 -3.86
C GLU A 117 17.69 -2.65 -4.32
N ALA A 118 16.83 -2.19 -3.41
CA ALA A 118 15.43 -1.94 -3.64
C ALA A 118 15.07 -0.46 -3.40
N GLU A 119 14.05 0.01 -4.10
CA GLU A 119 13.48 1.35 -3.97
C GLU A 119 12.06 1.29 -3.39
N LEU A 120 11.68 2.34 -2.67
CA LEU A 120 10.32 2.55 -2.21
C LEU A 120 9.52 3.30 -3.27
N VAL A 121 8.42 2.72 -3.70
CA VAL A 121 7.38 3.36 -4.52
C VAL A 121 6.10 3.47 -3.69
N VAL A 122 5.53 4.64 -3.59
CA VAL A 122 4.22 4.83 -2.96
C VAL A 122 3.20 5.16 -4.04
N ILE A 123 2.14 4.38 -4.13
CA ILE A 123 0.98 4.66 -4.98
C ILE A 123 -0.13 5.18 -4.07
N TRP A 124 -0.41 6.47 -4.20
CA TRP A 124 -1.53 7.12 -3.52
C TRP A 124 -2.77 7.02 -4.40
N VAL A 125 -3.81 6.36 -3.88
CA VAL A 125 -5.10 6.32 -4.57
C VAL A 125 -5.88 7.58 -4.21
N ASP A 126 -5.98 8.45 -5.18
CA ASP A 126 -6.70 9.71 -5.14
C ASP A 126 -8.13 9.50 -5.64
N THR A 127 -9.10 9.84 -4.81
CA THR A 127 -10.52 9.66 -5.11
C THR A 127 -11.29 10.80 -4.47
N ASP A 128 -12.22 11.38 -5.22
CA ASP A 128 -13.13 12.40 -4.71
C ASP A 128 -13.83 11.91 -3.43
N PRO A 129 -13.84 12.72 -2.35
CA PRO A 129 -14.49 12.36 -1.09
C PRO A 129 -15.97 11.98 -1.24
N GLU A 130 -16.71 12.61 -2.15
CA GLU A 130 -18.11 12.27 -2.39
C GLU A 130 -18.26 10.89 -3.05
N VAL A 131 -17.33 10.52 -3.94
CA VAL A 131 -17.27 9.17 -4.51
C VAL A 131 -16.94 8.14 -3.42
N CYS A 132 -16.03 8.46 -2.50
CA CYS A 132 -15.75 7.61 -1.34
C CYS A 132 -16.98 7.44 -0.44
N HIS A 133 -17.73 8.52 -0.21
CA HIS A 133 -18.98 8.52 0.55
C HIS A 133 -20.00 7.58 -0.08
N GLN A 134 -20.27 7.75 -1.38
CA GLN A 134 -21.21 6.89 -2.10
C GLN A 134 -20.79 5.42 -2.06
N ARG A 135 -19.50 5.12 -2.24
CA ARG A 135 -18.97 3.75 -2.13
C ARG A 135 -19.11 3.15 -0.73
N MET A 136 -19.06 3.95 0.34
CA MET A 136 -19.35 3.48 1.70
C MET A 136 -20.83 3.14 1.87
N ILE A 137 -21.74 3.94 1.31
CA ILE A 137 -23.19 3.68 1.31
C ILE A 137 -23.46 2.37 0.56
N ASP A 138 -22.94 2.22 -0.66
CA ASP A 138 -23.22 1.09 -1.54
C ASP A 138 -22.73 -0.25 -0.98
N ARG A 139 -21.55 -0.26 -0.31
CA ARG A 139 -21.04 -1.49 0.29
C ARG A 139 -21.72 -1.89 1.60
N ALA A 140 -22.49 -1.01 2.23
CA ALA A 140 -23.31 -1.24 3.43
C ALA A 140 -22.59 -2.04 4.54
N SER A 141 -21.34 -1.68 4.84
CA SER A 141 -20.51 -2.41 5.81
C SER A 141 -20.65 -1.82 7.21
N ASP A 142 -20.78 -2.69 8.22
CA ASP A 142 -20.86 -2.29 9.63
C ASP A 142 -19.73 -1.36 10.07
N ARG A 143 -18.52 -1.53 9.50
CA ARG A 143 -17.35 -0.68 9.78
C ARG A 143 -17.51 0.77 9.34
N ASP A 144 -18.53 1.07 8.53
CA ASP A 144 -18.76 2.41 7.99
C ASP A 144 -19.97 3.12 8.63
N ILE A 145 -20.76 2.44 9.44
CA ILE A 145 -21.97 2.98 10.07
C ILE A 145 -21.69 4.29 10.79
N TRP A 146 -20.66 4.30 11.65
CA TRP A 146 -20.29 5.52 12.38
C TRP A 146 -19.89 6.66 11.43
N LYS A 147 -19.08 6.36 10.42
CA LYS A 147 -18.59 7.35 9.43
C LYS A 147 -19.71 7.96 8.62
N LEU A 148 -20.67 7.12 8.21
CA LEU A 148 -21.84 7.57 7.43
C LEU A 148 -22.78 8.41 8.28
N ASN A 149 -22.98 8.06 9.55
CA ASN A 149 -23.83 8.81 10.47
C ASN A 149 -23.19 10.15 10.92
N HIS A 150 -21.86 10.28 10.80
CA HIS A 150 -21.09 11.45 11.23
C HIS A 150 -20.17 11.94 10.09
N TRP A 151 -20.67 11.96 8.86
CA TRP A 151 -19.85 12.22 7.66
C TRP A 151 -19.09 13.54 7.74
N ASP A 152 -19.73 14.62 8.15
CA ASP A 152 -19.12 15.94 8.24
C ASP A 152 -17.97 15.97 9.28
N GLU A 153 -18.12 15.27 10.39
CA GLU A 153 -17.08 15.12 11.40
C GLU A 153 -15.95 14.21 10.90
N TYR A 154 -16.32 13.08 10.27
CA TYR A 154 -15.36 12.12 9.74
C TYR A 154 -14.44 12.73 8.69
N ILE A 155 -14.99 13.49 7.74
CA ILE A 155 -14.22 14.04 6.62
C ILE A 155 -13.22 15.12 7.09
N LEU A 156 -13.53 15.86 8.15
CA LEU A 156 -12.60 16.82 8.76
C LEU A 156 -11.37 16.14 9.39
N GLY A 157 -11.51 14.89 9.82
CA GLY A 157 -10.44 14.11 10.43
C GLY A 157 -9.60 13.31 9.43
N VAL A 158 -10.01 13.21 8.14
CA VAL A 158 -9.33 12.41 7.12
C VAL A 158 -8.52 13.30 6.19
N ASN A 159 -7.25 13.00 6.05
CA ASN A 159 -6.41 13.70 5.10
C ASN A 159 -6.48 13.01 3.72
N PHE A 160 -7.14 13.67 2.75
CA PHE A 160 -7.24 13.23 1.36
C PHE A 160 -6.09 13.75 0.49
N GLU A 161 -5.24 14.64 1.01
CA GLU A 161 -4.14 15.20 0.24
C GLU A 161 -3.04 14.16 -0.01
N PRO A 162 -2.51 14.08 -1.24
CA PRO A 162 -1.37 13.23 -1.56
C PRO A 162 -0.15 13.58 -0.68
N PRO A 163 0.64 12.57 -0.24
CA PRO A 163 1.84 12.78 0.56
C PRO A 163 3.02 13.28 -0.29
N VAL A 164 2.95 14.53 -0.75
CA VAL A 164 3.91 15.12 -1.71
C VAL A 164 5.35 15.16 -1.18
N ASN A 165 5.55 15.09 0.15
CA ASN A 165 6.84 14.97 0.81
C ASN A 165 7.61 13.69 0.41
N LEU A 166 6.92 12.69 -0.12
CA LEU A 166 7.53 11.43 -0.57
C LEU A 166 8.20 11.52 -1.93
N ARG A 167 7.94 12.57 -2.72
CA ARG A 167 8.58 12.78 -4.01
C ARG A 167 10.07 13.03 -3.83
N LEU A 168 10.88 12.26 -4.55
CA LEU A 168 12.33 12.40 -4.55
C LEU A 168 12.78 12.98 -5.89
N GLU A 169 13.72 13.91 -5.82
CA GLU A 169 14.39 14.43 -7.03
C GLU A 169 15.17 13.29 -7.71
N GLY A 170 14.98 13.15 -9.02
CA GLY A 170 15.61 12.07 -9.81
C GLY A 170 14.94 10.68 -9.70
N GLN A 171 13.88 10.54 -8.88
CA GLN A 171 13.09 9.31 -8.77
C GLN A 171 11.59 9.61 -8.99
N PRO A 172 11.15 9.75 -10.24
CA PRO A 172 9.78 10.19 -10.55
C PRO A 172 8.70 9.19 -10.09
N ASP A 173 9.05 7.92 -9.92
CA ASP A 173 8.17 6.87 -9.43
C ASP A 173 8.17 6.71 -7.90
N SER A 174 8.91 7.55 -7.15
CA SER A 174 8.89 7.51 -5.67
C SER A 174 7.51 7.81 -5.09
N LEU A 175 6.68 8.61 -5.77
CA LEU A 175 5.27 8.84 -5.49
C LEU A 175 4.48 8.88 -6.79
N LEU A 176 3.56 7.93 -6.96
CA LEU A 176 2.62 7.87 -8.08
C LEU A 176 1.20 8.17 -7.57
N ILE A 177 0.44 8.93 -8.32
CA ILE A 177 -0.95 9.24 -8.01
C ILE A 177 -1.84 8.41 -8.91
N PHE A 178 -2.72 7.61 -8.32
CA PHE A 178 -3.72 6.82 -9.02
C PHE A 178 -5.09 7.49 -8.86
N HIS A 179 -5.55 8.20 -9.88
CA HIS A 179 -6.87 8.81 -9.89
C HIS A 179 -7.96 7.75 -10.10
N ASN A 180 -8.99 7.76 -9.25
CA ASN A 180 -10.02 6.72 -9.19
C ASN A 180 -11.41 7.26 -8.84
N SER A 181 -11.75 8.45 -9.32
CA SER A 181 -13.10 9.01 -9.13
C SER A 181 -14.08 8.56 -10.21
N SER A 182 -13.59 8.09 -11.38
CA SER A 182 -14.39 7.55 -12.47
C SER A 182 -13.72 6.34 -13.14
N ASP A 183 -14.45 5.64 -14.00
CA ASP A 183 -13.92 4.51 -14.79
C ASP A 183 -12.86 4.97 -15.79
N GLU A 184 -12.99 6.19 -16.34
CA GLU A 184 -12.03 6.80 -17.24
C GLU A 184 -10.71 7.11 -16.52
N GLU A 185 -10.78 7.71 -15.34
CA GLU A 185 -9.62 7.98 -14.49
C GLU A 185 -8.92 6.68 -14.09
N PHE A 186 -9.69 5.67 -13.67
CA PHE A 186 -9.16 4.35 -13.36
C PHE A 186 -8.39 3.75 -14.54
N ALA A 187 -8.99 3.73 -15.74
CA ALA A 187 -8.36 3.16 -16.94
C ALA A 187 -7.09 3.91 -17.35
N ALA A 188 -7.11 5.24 -17.27
CA ALA A 188 -5.94 6.08 -17.56
C ALA A 188 -4.81 5.83 -16.57
N SER A 189 -5.11 5.84 -15.26
CA SER A 189 -4.13 5.61 -14.19
C SER A 189 -3.53 4.20 -14.25
N MET A 190 -4.34 3.17 -14.53
CA MET A 190 -3.84 1.80 -14.71
C MET A 190 -2.83 1.73 -15.84
N LYS A 191 -3.16 2.29 -17.02
CA LYS A 191 -2.28 2.28 -18.18
C LYS A 191 -0.97 3.01 -17.90
N GLU A 192 -1.05 4.20 -17.31
CA GLU A 192 0.11 5.04 -17.02
C GLU A 192 1.05 4.36 -16.01
N ILE A 193 0.51 3.96 -14.85
CA ILE A 193 1.32 3.41 -13.75
C ILE A 193 1.93 2.06 -14.13
N VAL A 194 1.19 1.16 -14.77
CA VAL A 194 1.74 -0.11 -15.24
C VAL A 194 2.86 0.12 -16.24
N THR A 195 2.68 1.04 -17.21
CA THR A 195 3.70 1.38 -18.20
C THR A 195 4.96 1.93 -17.52
N GLN A 196 4.81 2.82 -16.54
CA GLN A 196 5.92 3.42 -15.80
C GLN A 196 6.70 2.38 -14.99
N LEU A 197 5.99 1.52 -14.25
CA LEU A 197 6.62 0.47 -13.44
C LEU A 197 7.33 -0.57 -14.31
N GLU A 198 6.72 -1.01 -15.42
CA GLU A 198 7.36 -1.94 -16.36
C GLU A 198 8.59 -1.36 -17.07
N ALA A 199 8.56 -0.07 -17.42
CA ALA A 199 9.69 0.58 -18.09
C ALA A 199 10.94 0.58 -17.21
N THR A 200 10.77 0.69 -15.89
CA THR A 200 11.87 0.67 -14.92
C THR A 200 12.43 -0.74 -14.73
N VAL A 201 11.58 -1.77 -14.79
CA VAL A 201 11.99 -3.18 -14.68
C VAL A 201 12.72 -3.65 -15.94
N LYS A 202 12.28 -3.25 -17.13
CA LYS A 202 12.90 -3.66 -18.42
C LYS A 202 14.33 -3.17 -18.60
N LYS A 203 14.74 -2.10 -17.93
CA LYS A 203 16.12 -1.60 -17.98
C LYS A 203 17.12 -2.49 -17.23
N GLY A 204 16.66 -3.48 -16.50
CA GLY A 204 17.46 -4.30 -15.60
C GLY A 204 17.39 -5.82 -15.79
N LEU A 205 16.93 -6.32 -16.93
CA LEU A 205 16.91 -7.77 -17.20
C LEU A 205 18.28 -8.38 -16.94
N ARG A 206 18.41 -9.13 -15.83
CA ARG A 206 19.55 -10.02 -15.60
C ARG A 206 19.46 -11.16 -16.60
N PRO A 207 20.53 -11.52 -17.32
CA PRO A 207 20.56 -12.81 -17.98
C PRO A 207 20.42 -13.89 -16.88
N ASN A 208 19.57 -14.89 -17.12
CA ASN A 208 19.36 -16.03 -16.24
C ASN A 208 20.71 -16.58 -15.73
N THR A 209 21.06 -16.28 -14.50
CA THR A 209 22.18 -16.95 -13.83
C THR A 209 21.62 -18.26 -13.31
N PRO A 210 22.09 -19.44 -13.77
CA PRO A 210 21.61 -20.72 -13.27
C PRO A 210 21.93 -20.80 -11.78
N ILE A 211 20.90 -21.14 -10.98
CA ILE A 211 21.06 -21.46 -9.57
C ILE A 211 22.00 -22.65 -9.49
N ARG A 212 23.19 -22.46 -8.96
CA ARG A 212 24.04 -23.59 -8.53
C ARG A 212 23.41 -24.16 -7.26
N LEU A 213 22.84 -25.33 -7.36
CA LEU A 213 22.46 -26.19 -6.25
C LEU A 213 23.68 -26.60 -5.45
#